data_e4e6a7182b4d5782abf99c3b5b90fa8a
#
_entry.id   e4e6a7182b4d5782abf99c3b5b90fa8a
#
_cell.length_a   1.000
_cell.length_b   1.000
_cell.length_c   1.000
_cell.angle_alpha   90.00
_cell.angle_beta   90.00
_cell.angle_gamma   90.00
#
_symmetry.space_group_name_H-M   'P 1'
#
loop_
_entity.id
_entity.type
_entity.pdbx_description
1 polymer ?
#
loop_
_entity_poly.entity_id
_entity_poly.type
_entity_poly.pdbx_seq_one_letter_code
_entity_poly.pdbx_strand_id
1 'polypeptide(L)'
;MNTLDAIFARKSVRNFCGAPSAEELNTVLKAAYAAPVGRALYDTVHLTVISNATLIGKINEAARVFFNNPEANPMYDAPVYILVSTKLSGTNDNVPYSNCATIVENMVLASVELGLGACHIWGATAALSMNADLVKELNLPEGFSPCCGMIVGKTTEVYTARDIPEGRIATAYIK
;
A
#
# COMPACT_ATOMS: atom_id res chain seq x y z
N MET A 1 -19.85 7.82 -2.63
CA MET A 1 -20.06 6.62 -1.74
C MET A 1 -19.89 7.10 -0.30
N ASN A 2 -20.58 6.56 0.70
CA ASN A 2 -20.29 6.90 2.10
C ASN A 2 -19.15 6.03 2.64
N THR A 3 -18.61 6.37 3.81
CA THR A 3 -17.44 5.68 4.38
C THR A 3 -17.69 4.17 4.61
N LEU A 4 -18.87 3.78 5.10
CA LEU A 4 -19.20 2.38 5.32
C LEU A 4 -19.34 1.63 4.01
N ASP A 5 -19.92 2.26 2.98
CA ASP A 5 -20.00 1.66 1.64
C ASP A 5 -18.60 1.38 1.10
N ALA A 6 -17.66 2.32 1.24
CA ALA A 6 -16.27 2.12 0.80
C ALA A 6 -15.61 0.96 1.54
N ILE A 7 -15.77 0.88 2.86
CA ILE A 7 -15.22 -0.21 3.68
C ILE A 7 -15.81 -1.57 3.25
N PHE A 8 -17.13 -1.65 3.06
CA PHE A 8 -17.79 -2.90 2.71
C PHE A 8 -17.58 -3.31 1.24
N ALA A 9 -17.36 -2.36 0.33
CA ALA A 9 -17.05 -2.63 -1.07
C ALA A 9 -15.58 -2.90 -1.33
N ARG A 10 -14.67 -2.45 -0.46
CA ARG A 10 -13.23 -2.58 -0.65
C ARG A 10 -12.81 -4.03 -0.93
N LYS A 11 -12.08 -4.23 -1.98
CA LYS A 11 -11.43 -5.49 -2.35
C LYS A 11 -10.02 -5.20 -2.89
N SER A 12 -9.18 -6.22 -2.94
CA SER A 12 -7.88 -6.12 -3.60
C SER A 12 -8.08 -6.25 -5.10
N VAL A 13 -7.95 -5.15 -5.82
CA VAL A 13 -7.99 -5.10 -7.28
C VAL A 13 -6.58 -5.30 -7.82
N ARG A 14 -6.47 -6.20 -8.80
CA ARG A 14 -5.20 -6.63 -9.39
C ARG A 14 -5.21 -6.58 -10.93
N ASN A 15 -6.16 -5.85 -11.49
CA ASN A 15 -6.32 -5.63 -12.92
C ASN A 15 -6.42 -4.13 -13.19
N PHE A 16 -5.49 -3.62 -13.98
CA PHE A 16 -5.36 -2.19 -14.24
C PHE A 16 -5.42 -1.91 -15.74
N CYS A 17 -6.10 -0.83 -16.12
CA CYS A 17 -6.24 -0.39 -17.51
C CYS A 17 -5.63 1.00 -17.77
N GLY A 18 -4.95 1.59 -16.79
CA GLY A 18 -4.27 2.88 -16.95
C GLY A 18 -3.85 3.51 -15.63
N ALA A 19 -3.07 4.57 -15.70
CA ALA A 19 -2.65 5.34 -14.53
C ALA A 19 -3.78 6.25 -14.02
N PRO A 20 -3.83 6.52 -12.69
CA PRO A 20 -4.71 7.54 -12.15
C PRO A 20 -4.31 8.92 -12.70
N SER A 21 -5.25 9.86 -12.77
CA SER A 21 -4.95 11.26 -13.06
C SER A 21 -4.16 11.89 -11.91
N ALA A 22 -3.54 13.04 -12.15
CA ALA A 22 -2.83 13.78 -11.10
C ALA A 22 -3.77 14.20 -9.95
N GLU A 23 -5.02 14.55 -10.25
CA GLU A 23 -6.03 14.93 -9.25
C GLU A 23 -6.45 13.72 -8.40
N GLU A 24 -6.72 12.58 -9.05
CA GLU A 24 -7.02 11.32 -8.35
C GLU A 24 -5.87 10.91 -7.43
N LEU A 25 -4.63 10.93 -7.93
CA LEU A 25 -3.45 10.59 -7.16
C LEU A 25 -3.25 11.55 -5.97
N ASN A 26 -3.42 12.85 -6.18
CA ASN A 26 -3.35 13.83 -5.10
C ASN A 26 -4.43 13.59 -4.01
N THR A 27 -5.63 13.17 -4.40
CA THR A 27 -6.69 12.82 -3.45
C THR A 27 -6.31 11.59 -2.62
N VAL A 28 -5.75 10.57 -3.25
CA VAL A 28 -5.22 9.39 -2.56
C VAL A 28 -4.10 9.76 -1.58
N LEU A 29 -3.16 10.64 -1.97
CA LEU A 29 -2.10 11.11 -1.08
C LEU A 29 -2.62 11.97 0.08
N LYS A 30 -3.67 12.78 -0.14
CA LYS A 30 -4.32 13.53 0.96
C LYS A 30 -4.95 12.59 1.99
N ALA A 31 -5.48 11.46 1.57
CA ALA A 31 -6.00 10.44 2.50
C ALA A 31 -4.87 9.83 3.36
N ALA A 32 -3.66 9.66 2.80
CA ALA A 32 -2.49 9.27 3.58
C ALA A 32 -2.14 10.30 4.66
N TYR A 33 -2.15 11.59 4.31
CA TYR A 33 -1.85 12.68 5.27
C TYR A 33 -2.89 12.80 6.39
N ALA A 34 -4.12 12.34 6.17
CA ALA A 34 -5.19 12.32 7.16
C ALA A 34 -5.15 11.10 8.09
N ALA A 35 -4.29 10.12 7.82
CA ALA A 35 -4.17 8.93 8.65
C ALA A 35 -3.58 9.27 10.03
N PRO A 36 -4.04 8.60 11.10
CA PRO A 36 -3.44 8.79 12.41
C PRO A 36 -2.02 8.21 12.45
N VAL A 37 -1.08 8.99 13.00
CA VAL A 37 0.28 8.57 13.30
C VAL A 37 0.53 8.71 14.80
N GLY A 38 1.08 7.67 15.41
CA GLY A 38 1.30 7.64 16.87
C GLY A 38 2.06 8.87 17.34
N ARG A 39 1.55 9.56 18.37
CA ARG A 39 2.08 10.82 18.93
C ARG A 39 2.24 11.96 17.92
N ALA A 40 1.52 11.89 16.79
CA ALA A 40 1.63 12.85 15.67
C ALA A 40 3.06 13.02 15.12
N LEU A 41 3.89 11.98 15.19
CA LEU A 41 5.27 12.00 14.69
C LEU A 41 5.31 11.75 13.18
N TYR A 42 4.69 12.64 12.39
CA TYR A 42 4.61 12.53 10.93
C TYR A 42 5.97 12.59 10.23
N ASP A 43 6.97 13.20 10.85
CA ASP A 43 8.36 13.25 10.37
C ASP A 43 9.07 11.89 10.40
N THR A 44 8.46 10.88 11.02
CA THR A 44 8.94 9.50 11.03
C THR A 44 8.38 8.65 9.89
N VAL A 45 7.51 9.20 9.05
CA VAL A 45 6.88 8.50 7.93
C VAL A 45 7.20 9.21 6.62
N HIS A 46 7.44 8.45 5.56
CA HIS A 46 7.77 8.97 4.22
C HIS A 46 6.99 8.21 3.15
N LEU A 47 6.44 8.96 2.18
CA LEU A 47 5.77 8.40 1.01
C LEU A 47 6.66 8.52 -0.21
N THR A 48 6.83 7.42 -0.94
CA THR A 48 7.48 7.43 -2.25
C THR A 48 6.48 6.97 -3.31
N VAL A 49 6.15 7.85 -4.25
CA VAL A 49 5.27 7.53 -5.38
C VAL A 49 6.13 7.08 -6.56
N ILE A 50 5.96 5.86 -6.99
CA ILE A 50 6.74 5.24 -8.05
C ILE A 50 5.83 4.97 -9.25
N SER A 51 6.04 5.74 -10.32
CA SER A 51 5.41 5.55 -11.64
C SER A 51 6.43 5.13 -12.72
N ASN A 52 7.69 4.95 -12.32
CA ASN A 52 8.74 4.47 -13.20
C ASN A 52 8.57 2.96 -13.43
N ALA A 53 8.11 2.57 -14.63
CA ALA A 53 7.86 1.18 -14.98
C ALA A 53 9.11 0.29 -14.86
N THR A 54 10.30 0.83 -15.14
CA THR A 54 11.56 0.09 -15.00
C THR A 54 11.84 -0.24 -13.53
N LEU A 55 11.63 0.70 -12.62
CA LEU A 55 11.83 0.47 -11.18
C LEU A 55 10.77 -0.50 -10.63
N ILE A 56 9.51 -0.36 -11.04
CA ILE A 56 8.45 -1.32 -10.69
C ILE A 56 8.82 -2.73 -11.17
N GLY A 57 9.33 -2.85 -12.39
CA GLY A 57 9.83 -4.12 -12.95
C GLY A 57 10.98 -4.74 -12.13
N LYS A 58 11.94 -3.93 -11.68
CA LYS A 58 13.02 -4.39 -10.81
C LYS A 58 12.51 -4.88 -9.45
N ILE A 59 11.52 -4.17 -8.85
CA ILE A 59 10.88 -4.59 -7.61
C ILE A 59 10.16 -5.92 -7.80
N ASN A 60 9.47 -6.09 -8.93
CA ASN A 60 8.78 -7.33 -9.27
C ASN A 60 9.77 -8.50 -9.42
N GLU A 61 10.92 -8.26 -10.05
CA GLU A 61 11.97 -9.28 -10.20
C GLU A 61 12.59 -9.67 -8.84
N ALA A 62 12.87 -8.69 -7.97
CA ALA A 62 13.32 -8.97 -6.62
C ALA A 62 12.30 -9.84 -5.85
N ALA A 63 11.00 -9.60 -6.07
CA ALA A 63 9.95 -10.40 -5.46
C ALA A 63 9.87 -11.83 -6.03
N ARG A 64 10.13 -12.04 -7.31
CA ARG A 64 10.25 -13.39 -7.91
C ARG A 64 11.34 -14.21 -7.22
N VAL A 65 12.51 -13.59 -7.01
CA VAL A 65 13.61 -14.22 -6.28
C VAL A 65 13.21 -14.52 -4.83
N PHE A 66 12.61 -13.54 -4.15
CA PHE A 66 12.18 -13.68 -2.76
C PHE A 66 11.16 -14.80 -2.54
N PHE A 67 10.19 -14.95 -3.48
CA PHE A 67 9.18 -16.00 -3.42
C PHE A 67 9.66 -17.35 -4.01
N ASN A 68 10.88 -17.40 -4.56
CA ASN A 68 11.37 -18.55 -5.35
C ASN A 68 10.34 -18.99 -6.41
N ASN A 69 9.74 -18.01 -7.10
CA ASN A 69 8.73 -18.22 -8.12
C ASN A 69 8.95 -17.26 -9.30
N PRO A 70 9.53 -17.74 -10.41
CA PRO A 70 9.81 -16.90 -11.59
C PRO A 70 8.57 -16.35 -12.28
N GLU A 71 7.40 -17.00 -12.10
CA GLU A 71 6.13 -16.56 -12.68
C GLU A 71 5.37 -15.56 -11.78
N ALA A 72 5.87 -15.26 -10.58
CA ALA A 72 5.21 -14.32 -9.69
C ALA A 72 5.17 -12.91 -10.30
N ASN A 73 4.00 -12.27 -10.22
CA ASN A 73 3.80 -10.88 -10.60
C ASN A 73 3.06 -10.12 -9.48
N PRO A 74 3.69 -9.96 -8.30
CA PRO A 74 3.03 -9.34 -7.15
C PRO A 74 2.75 -7.84 -7.32
N MET A 75 3.28 -7.22 -8.37
CA MET A 75 2.96 -5.82 -8.73
C MET A 75 1.80 -5.74 -9.74
N TYR A 76 1.35 -6.87 -10.31
CA TYR A 76 0.17 -6.99 -11.18
C TYR A 76 0.14 -5.97 -12.34
N ASP A 77 1.32 -5.60 -12.87
CA ASP A 77 1.48 -4.59 -13.93
C ASP A 77 0.84 -3.23 -13.60
N ALA A 78 0.74 -2.92 -12.32
CA ALA A 78 0.14 -1.68 -11.87
C ALA A 78 0.96 -0.47 -12.33
N PRO A 79 0.32 0.62 -12.78
CA PRO A 79 1.01 1.80 -13.28
C PRO A 79 1.67 2.66 -12.19
N VAL A 80 1.20 2.55 -10.95
CA VAL A 80 1.72 3.30 -9.81
C VAL A 80 1.82 2.41 -8.58
N TYR A 81 2.96 2.49 -7.92
CA TYR A 81 3.20 1.93 -6.60
C TYR A 81 3.47 3.06 -5.61
N ILE A 82 2.72 3.12 -4.52
CA ILE A 82 2.93 4.07 -3.42
C ILE A 82 3.52 3.28 -2.26
N LEU A 83 4.79 3.54 -1.99
CA LEU A 83 5.54 2.95 -0.88
C LEU A 83 5.44 3.84 0.35
N VAL A 84 5.19 3.25 1.49
CA VAL A 84 5.30 3.88 2.81
C VAL A 84 6.54 3.36 3.49
N SER A 85 7.44 4.28 3.83
CA SER A 85 8.68 4.00 4.57
C SER A 85 8.62 4.67 5.94
N THR A 86 9.32 4.12 6.92
CA THR A 86 9.33 4.65 8.28
C THR A 86 10.69 4.47 8.94
N LYS A 87 10.95 5.23 9.98
CA LYS A 87 12.13 5.03 10.84
C LYS A 87 11.88 3.84 11.75
N LEU A 88 12.73 2.83 11.68
CA LEU A 88 12.69 1.63 12.51
C LEU A 88 13.82 1.68 13.54
N SER A 89 13.51 1.26 14.77
CA SER A 89 14.47 1.16 15.87
C SER A 89 15.15 -0.22 15.94
N GLY A 90 14.52 -1.23 15.34
CA GLY A 90 14.93 -2.61 15.38
C GLY A 90 14.59 -3.34 16.69
N THR A 91 13.91 -2.68 17.64
CA THR A 91 13.58 -3.29 18.94
C THR A 91 12.09 -3.43 19.20
N ASN A 92 11.31 -2.37 19.03
CA ASN A 92 9.86 -2.40 19.21
C ASN A 92 9.18 -1.52 18.15
N ASP A 93 9.05 -2.07 16.95
CA ASP A 93 8.58 -1.34 15.79
C ASP A 93 7.09 -1.57 15.48
N ASN A 94 6.32 -2.08 16.46
CA ASN A 94 4.87 -2.32 16.27
C ASN A 94 4.13 -1.04 15.91
N VAL A 95 4.44 0.10 16.56
CA VAL A 95 3.80 1.39 16.27
C VAL A 95 4.18 1.91 14.89
N PRO A 96 5.46 1.98 14.47
CA PRO A 96 5.85 2.29 13.10
C PRO A 96 5.11 1.46 12.05
N TYR A 97 5.06 0.14 12.19
CA TYR A 97 4.34 -0.73 11.25
C TYR A 97 2.83 -0.47 11.24
N SER A 98 2.22 -0.26 12.42
CA SER A 98 0.79 0.06 12.52
C SER A 98 0.47 1.39 11.84
N ASN A 99 1.29 2.42 12.03
CA ASN A 99 1.15 3.71 11.35
C ASN A 99 1.17 3.54 9.82
N CYS A 100 2.15 2.80 9.29
CA CYS A 100 2.26 2.56 7.86
C CYS A 100 1.04 1.82 7.32
N ALA A 101 0.55 0.79 8.00
CA ALA A 101 -0.62 0.03 7.58
C ALA A 101 -1.90 0.89 7.57
N THR A 102 -2.08 1.75 8.57
CA THR A 102 -3.22 2.68 8.65
C THR A 102 -3.19 3.70 7.51
N ILE A 103 -2.01 4.23 7.19
CA ILE A 103 -1.80 5.14 6.06
C ILE A 103 -2.20 4.46 4.74
N VAL A 104 -1.75 3.22 4.52
CA VAL A 104 -2.10 2.48 3.30
C VAL A 104 -3.60 2.21 3.23
N GLU A 105 -4.26 1.82 4.33
CA GLU A 105 -5.71 1.56 4.30
C GLU A 105 -6.51 2.83 4.00
N ASN A 106 -6.12 4.00 4.54
CA ASN A 106 -6.77 5.27 4.16
C ASN A 106 -6.66 5.55 2.66
N MET A 107 -5.47 5.33 2.07
CA MET A 107 -5.27 5.49 0.63
C MET A 107 -6.11 4.49 -0.19
N VAL A 108 -6.21 3.25 0.27
CA VAL A 108 -7.02 2.21 -0.39
C VAL A 108 -8.50 2.59 -0.35
N LEU A 109 -9.03 3.05 0.78
CA LEU A 109 -10.42 3.49 0.90
C LEU A 109 -10.72 4.71 0.02
N ALA A 110 -9.80 5.68 -0.05
CA ALA A 110 -9.93 6.80 -0.97
C ALA A 110 -9.92 6.35 -2.43
N SER A 111 -9.12 5.34 -2.78
CA SER A 111 -9.11 4.76 -4.13
C SER A 111 -10.44 4.10 -4.47
N VAL A 112 -11.07 3.40 -3.53
CA VAL A 112 -12.41 2.81 -3.69
C VAL A 112 -13.46 3.87 -3.98
N GLU A 113 -13.44 4.98 -3.22
CA GLU A 113 -14.34 6.12 -3.42
C GLU A 113 -14.20 6.75 -4.81
N LEU A 114 -12.97 6.81 -5.34
CA LEU A 114 -12.66 7.33 -6.66
C LEU A 114 -12.89 6.31 -7.80
N GLY A 115 -13.29 5.07 -7.49
CA GLY A 115 -13.42 4.00 -8.47
C GLY A 115 -12.09 3.51 -9.06
N LEU A 116 -10.97 3.79 -8.38
CA LEU A 116 -9.64 3.29 -8.76
C LEU A 116 -9.42 1.88 -8.21
N GLY A 117 -8.74 1.06 -8.99
CA GLY A 117 -8.22 -0.23 -8.52
C GLY A 117 -7.08 -0.02 -7.51
N ALA A 118 -7.14 -0.73 -6.40
CA ALA A 118 -6.10 -0.67 -5.37
C ALA A 118 -5.86 -2.02 -4.70
N CYS A 119 -4.61 -2.28 -4.33
CA CYS A 119 -4.24 -3.47 -3.58
C CYS A 119 -3.08 -3.17 -2.63
N HIS A 120 -3.18 -3.62 -1.38
CA HIS A 120 -2.05 -3.63 -0.46
C HIS A 120 -0.93 -4.52 -0.99
N ILE A 121 0.30 -4.04 -0.93
CA ILE A 121 1.50 -4.76 -1.33
C ILE A 121 2.44 -4.89 -0.13
N TRP A 122 2.56 -6.10 0.35
CA TRP A 122 3.49 -6.42 1.43
C TRP A 122 4.68 -7.27 0.94
N GLY A 123 4.44 -8.36 0.22
CA GLY A 123 5.51 -9.29 -0.18
C GLY A 123 6.56 -8.67 -1.10
N ALA A 124 6.15 -7.89 -2.12
CA ALA A 124 7.10 -7.18 -2.97
C ALA A 124 7.84 -6.08 -2.20
N THR A 125 7.19 -5.44 -1.21
CA THR A 125 7.85 -4.48 -0.32
C THR A 125 8.91 -5.16 0.56
N ALA A 126 8.62 -6.36 1.08
CA ALA A 126 9.59 -7.14 1.85
C ALA A 126 10.81 -7.50 0.97
N ALA A 127 10.58 -7.98 -0.24
CA ALA A 127 11.64 -8.27 -1.20
C ALA A 127 12.50 -7.03 -1.53
N LEU A 128 11.86 -5.88 -1.76
CA LEU A 128 12.51 -4.59 -1.96
C LEU A 128 13.37 -4.22 -0.75
N SER A 129 12.85 -4.32 0.47
CA SER A 129 13.58 -3.95 1.70
C SER A 129 14.83 -4.79 1.94
N MET A 130 14.87 -6.01 1.43
CA MET A 130 16.03 -6.91 1.53
C MET A 130 17.05 -6.69 0.41
N ASN A 131 16.75 -5.87 -0.59
CA ASN A 131 17.64 -5.57 -1.71
C ASN A 131 18.24 -4.16 -1.56
N ALA A 132 19.43 -4.09 -0.98
CA ALA A 132 20.10 -2.83 -0.66
C ALA A 132 20.31 -1.91 -1.89
N ASP A 133 20.51 -2.46 -3.08
CA ASP A 133 20.72 -1.66 -4.29
C ASP A 133 19.40 -1.04 -4.78
N LEU A 134 18.29 -1.77 -4.70
CA LEU A 134 16.97 -1.19 -4.98
C LEU A 134 16.56 -0.14 -3.95
N VAL A 135 16.87 -0.36 -2.66
CA VAL A 135 16.60 0.64 -1.61
C VAL A 135 17.37 1.93 -1.88
N LYS A 136 18.60 1.86 -2.36
CA LYS A 136 19.39 3.06 -2.75
C LYS A 136 18.72 3.83 -3.89
N GLU A 137 18.12 3.13 -4.89
CA GLU A 137 17.41 3.79 -6.01
C GLU A 137 16.21 4.61 -5.55
N LEU A 138 15.64 4.32 -4.37
CA LEU A 138 14.50 5.06 -3.81
C LEU A 138 14.88 6.45 -3.27
N ASN A 139 16.16 6.71 -3.02
CA ASN A 139 16.66 7.94 -2.39
C ASN A 139 15.90 8.31 -1.11
N LEU A 140 15.62 7.34 -0.25
CA LEU A 140 14.94 7.56 1.01
C LEU A 140 15.77 8.48 1.93
N PRO A 141 15.11 9.31 2.76
CA PRO A 141 15.82 10.05 3.80
C PRO A 141 16.59 9.11 4.73
N GLU A 142 17.65 9.59 5.35
CA GLU A 142 18.47 8.82 6.27
C GLU A 142 17.64 8.20 7.41
N GLY A 143 17.88 6.93 7.68
CA GLY A 143 17.20 6.16 8.73
C GLY A 143 15.82 5.62 8.35
N PHE A 144 15.32 5.89 7.12
CA PHE A 144 14.06 5.32 6.67
C PHE A 144 14.24 3.97 5.99
N SER A 145 13.29 3.08 6.24
CA SER A 145 13.23 1.75 5.64
C SER A 145 11.86 1.51 5.00
N PRO A 146 11.78 0.82 3.84
CA PRO A 146 10.54 0.36 3.25
C PRO A 146 9.73 -0.49 4.24
N CYS A 147 8.43 -0.20 4.39
CA CYS A 147 7.57 -0.89 5.36
C CYS A 147 6.44 -1.66 4.68
N CYS A 148 5.57 -0.95 4.01
CA CYS A 148 4.45 -1.50 3.24
C CYS A 148 4.09 -0.53 2.12
N GLY A 149 3.13 -0.88 1.29
CA GLY A 149 2.66 0.02 0.25
C GLY A 149 1.40 -0.48 -0.42
N MET A 150 1.01 0.22 -1.46
CA MET A 150 -0.11 -0.16 -2.32
C MET A 150 0.20 0.10 -3.78
N ILE A 151 -0.39 -0.69 -4.63
CA ILE A 151 -0.51 -0.38 -6.05
C ILE A 151 -1.85 0.28 -6.32
N VAL A 152 -1.87 1.19 -7.29
CA VAL A 152 -3.08 1.92 -7.68
C VAL A 152 -3.09 2.23 -9.17
N GLY A 153 -4.27 2.18 -9.76
CA GLY A 153 -4.49 2.50 -11.17
C GLY A 153 -5.97 2.52 -11.54
N LYS A 154 -6.28 2.93 -12.75
CA LYS A 154 -7.63 2.78 -13.32
C LYS A 154 -7.94 1.30 -13.50
N THR A 155 -9.21 0.94 -13.31
CA THR A 155 -9.68 -0.44 -13.44
C THR A 155 -11.06 -0.46 -14.08
N THR A 156 -11.41 -1.58 -14.69
CA THR A 156 -12.77 -1.85 -15.16
C THR A 156 -13.61 -2.59 -14.10
N GLU A 157 -13.01 -2.92 -12.97
CA GLU A 157 -13.73 -3.58 -11.87
C GLU A 157 -14.67 -2.61 -11.17
N VAL A 158 -15.87 -3.08 -10.86
CA VAL A 158 -16.88 -2.31 -10.13
C VAL A 158 -16.84 -2.68 -8.66
N TYR A 159 -16.96 -1.68 -7.80
CA TYR A 159 -17.10 -1.86 -6.36
C TYR A 159 -18.57 -2.01 -5.98
N THR A 160 -18.89 -3.17 -5.42
CA THR A 160 -20.20 -3.50 -4.86
C THR A 160 -20.03 -3.98 -3.42
N ALA A 161 -21.05 -3.81 -2.59
CA ALA A 161 -21.02 -4.35 -1.24
C ALA A 161 -20.73 -5.87 -1.28
N ARG A 162 -19.78 -6.30 -0.45
CA ARG A 162 -19.41 -7.71 -0.31
C ARG A 162 -20.26 -8.37 0.75
N ASP A 163 -20.53 -9.65 0.58
CA ASP A 163 -21.00 -10.49 1.68
C ASP A 163 -19.83 -10.69 2.68
N ILE A 164 -20.05 -10.24 3.91
CA ILE A 164 -19.07 -10.35 5.00
C ILE A 164 -19.68 -11.25 6.08
N PRO A 165 -19.20 -12.50 6.21
CA PRO A 165 -19.73 -13.43 7.20
C PRO A 165 -19.57 -12.89 8.62
N GLU A 166 -20.61 -13.06 9.45
CA GLU A 166 -20.52 -12.83 10.89
C GLU A 166 -19.47 -13.78 11.49
N GLY A 167 -18.75 -13.31 12.51
CA GLY A 167 -17.73 -14.11 13.17
C GLY A 167 -16.47 -14.39 12.34
N ARG A 168 -16.27 -13.71 11.21
CA ARG A 168 -15.05 -13.82 10.41
C ARG A 168 -13.76 -13.55 11.21
N ILE A 169 -13.89 -12.74 12.24
CA ILE A 169 -12.84 -12.50 13.23
C ILE A 169 -13.43 -12.91 14.58
N ALA A 170 -12.75 -13.84 15.26
CA ALA A 170 -13.15 -14.27 16.60
C ALA A 170 -13.14 -13.07 17.57
N THR A 171 -14.25 -12.86 18.26
CA THR A 171 -14.43 -11.71 19.16
C THR A 171 -14.82 -12.19 20.54
N ALA A 172 -14.14 -11.72 21.57
CA ALA A 172 -14.48 -11.97 22.98
C ALA A 172 -14.99 -10.68 23.62
N TYR A 173 -16.02 -10.80 24.46
CA TYR A 173 -16.57 -9.71 25.26
C TYR A 173 -16.20 -9.93 26.73
N ILE A 174 -15.40 -9.04 27.30
CA ILE A 174 -15.06 -9.03 28.72
C ILE A 174 -15.95 -7.97 29.38
N LYS A 175 -16.84 -8.40 30.27
CA LYS A 175 -17.79 -7.53 30.99
C LYS A 175 -17.33 -7.33 32.42
#